data_86a8fea9bb1917b36c1422c172fd4111
#
_entry.id   86a8fea9bb1917b36c1422c172fd4111
#
_cell.length_a   1.000
_cell.length_b   1.000
_cell.length_c   1.000
_cell.angle_alpha   90.00
_cell.angle_beta   90.00
_cell.angle_gamma   90.00
#
_symmetry.space_group_name_H-M   'P 1'
#
loop_
_entity.id
_entity.type
_entity.pdbx_description
1 polymer ?
#
loop_
_entity_poly.entity_id
_entity_poly.type
_entity_poly.pdbx_seq_one_letter_code
_entity_poly.pdbx_strand_id
1 'polypeptide(L)'
;ELARATVIFGWPRPERLAQAKSLRWFQTMWAGTDEYAGHIPAGAKFTSSSGSNQVSVAEHILASLLAVCRRLPVYRDSQRLHQWKDRGRMKCVRGSTVLVVGAGHIGSTFASMCQGLGAHTLGLKRTVHGPVEGFDQVFPMERLDDLLPQADIVVLVVPHSPQTAGLMNEDRLRRMKEGAILISSGRGSVLDQAALAHVMGEGRLWGAALDVTTPEPLPQDSPL
;
A
#
# COMPACT_ATOMS: atom_id res chain seq x y z
N GLU A 1 -12.69 -21.35 28.34
CA GLU A 1 -12.12 -20.02 28.70
C GLU A 1 -12.71 -18.92 27.82
N LEU A 2 -12.73 -19.09 26.48
CA LEU A 2 -13.18 -18.05 25.55
C LEU A 2 -14.62 -17.57 25.81
N ALA A 3 -15.55 -18.49 26.10
CA ALA A 3 -16.95 -18.16 26.38
C ALA A 3 -17.17 -17.25 27.61
N ARG A 4 -16.20 -17.19 28.52
CA ARG A 4 -16.23 -16.38 29.74
C ARG A 4 -15.38 -15.10 29.61
N ALA A 5 -14.62 -14.94 28.52
CA ALA A 5 -13.77 -13.79 28.31
C ALA A 5 -14.61 -12.53 28.12
N THR A 6 -14.33 -11.50 28.89
CA THR A 6 -14.96 -10.18 28.77
C THR A 6 -14.09 -9.21 27.98
N VAL A 7 -12.78 -9.45 27.92
CA VAL A 7 -11.79 -8.69 27.14
C VAL A 7 -10.89 -9.67 26.43
N ILE A 8 -10.63 -9.42 25.16
CA ILE A 8 -9.65 -10.16 24.35
C ILE A 8 -8.66 -9.15 23.78
N PHE A 9 -7.36 -9.44 23.94
CA PHE A 9 -6.26 -8.71 23.33
C PHE A 9 -5.42 -9.69 22.51
N GLY A 10 -5.21 -9.42 21.22
CA GLY A 10 -4.41 -10.29 20.35
C GLY A 10 -5.03 -10.50 18.97
N TRP A 11 -4.79 -11.70 18.40
CA TRP A 11 -5.28 -12.08 17.05
C TRP A 11 -5.92 -13.48 17.07
N PRO A 12 -7.05 -13.66 17.76
CA PRO A 12 -7.79 -14.92 17.71
C PRO A 12 -8.27 -15.18 16.27
N ARG A 13 -8.48 -16.45 15.94
CA ARG A 13 -9.16 -16.78 14.67
C ARG A 13 -10.57 -16.18 14.70
N PRO A 14 -10.98 -15.44 13.63
CA PRO A 14 -12.26 -14.73 13.61
C PRO A 14 -13.47 -15.60 14.01
N GLU A 15 -13.53 -16.83 13.48
CA GLU A 15 -14.63 -17.77 13.70
C GLU A 15 -14.79 -18.15 15.19
N ARG A 16 -13.72 -18.05 15.97
CA ARG A 16 -13.74 -18.34 17.40
C ARG A 16 -14.36 -17.21 18.23
N LEU A 17 -14.40 -15.99 17.72
CA LEU A 17 -15.00 -14.85 18.43
C LEU A 17 -16.50 -15.06 18.69
N ALA A 18 -17.21 -15.77 17.84
CA ALA A 18 -18.62 -16.12 18.05
C ALA A 18 -18.84 -16.94 19.34
N GLN A 19 -17.81 -17.60 19.86
CA GLN A 19 -17.86 -18.36 21.12
C GLN A 19 -17.70 -17.46 22.37
N ALA A 20 -17.21 -16.23 22.19
CA ALA A 20 -16.96 -15.28 23.29
C ALA A 20 -18.23 -14.51 23.66
N LYS A 21 -19.24 -15.24 24.19
CA LYS A 21 -20.59 -14.70 24.49
C LYS A 21 -20.60 -13.58 25.52
N SER A 22 -19.58 -13.50 26.36
CA SER A 22 -19.45 -12.48 27.41
C SER A 22 -18.55 -11.32 27.00
N LEU A 23 -18.11 -11.27 25.74
CA LEU A 23 -17.14 -10.30 25.23
C LEU A 23 -17.72 -8.87 25.30
N ARG A 24 -16.98 -7.97 25.92
CA ARG A 24 -17.28 -6.55 26.01
C ARG A 24 -16.31 -5.69 25.20
N TRP A 25 -15.05 -6.16 25.03
CA TRP A 25 -14.02 -5.45 24.29
C TRP A 25 -13.05 -6.42 23.65
N PHE A 26 -12.82 -6.22 22.35
CA PHE A 26 -11.76 -6.88 21.58
C PHE A 26 -10.81 -5.83 21.01
N GLN A 27 -9.53 -5.94 21.35
CA GLN A 27 -8.43 -5.19 20.76
C GLN A 27 -7.59 -6.11 19.90
N THR A 28 -7.57 -5.91 18.57
CA THR A 28 -6.60 -6.59 17.71
C THR A 28 -5.24 -5.89 17.73
N MET A 29 -4.17 -6.65 17.62
CA MET A 29 -2.81 -6.13 17.45
C MET A 29 -2.52 -5.68 16.02
N TRP A 30 -3.39 -6.02 15.08
CA TRP A 30 -3.26 -5.60 13.68
C TRP A 30 -3.89 -4.23 13.46
N ALA A 31 -3.34 -3.48 12.48
CA ALA A 31 -3.97 -2.24 12.00
C ALA A 31 -5.20 -2.56 11.13
N GLY A 32 -5.14 -3.63 10.32
CA GLY A 32 -6.25 -4.12 9.50
C GLY A 32 -7.33 -4.78 10.35
N THR A 33 -8.58 -4.59 9.95
CA THR A 33 -9.76 -5.09 10.66
C THR A 33 -10.63 -5.97 9.78
N ASP A 34 -10.26 -6.14 8.53
CA ASP A 34 -11.08 -6.74 7.46
C ASP A 34 -11.51 -8.17 7.78
N GLU A 35 -10.58 -8.99 8.32
CA GLU A 35 -10.83 -10.38 8.68
C GLU A 35 -11.80 -10.56 9.85
N TYR A 36 -11.97 -9.52 10.70
CA TYR A 36 -12.87 -9.56 11.83
C TYR A 36 -14.28 -9.03 11.52
N ALA A 37 -14.48 -8.49 10.31
CA ALA A 37 -15.79 -7.98 9.90
C ALA A 37 -16.85 -9.08 9.95
N GLY A 38 -17.96 -8.81 10.64
CA GLY A 38 -19.05 -9.78 10.83
C GLY A 38 -18.81 -10.84 11.92
N HIS A 39 -17.63 -10.90 12.54
CA HIS A 39 -17.30 -11.87 13.58
C HIS A 39 -17.35 -11.29 15.01
N ILE A 40 -17.53 -9.98 15.13
CA ILE A 40 -17.58 -9.33 16.45
C ILE A 40 -18.96 -9.52 17.07
N PRO A 41 -19.06 -10.09 18.28
CA PRO A 41 -20.34 -10.24 18.97
C PRO A 41 -21.06 -8.91 19.15
N ALA A 42 -22.39 -8.91 19.00
CA ALA A 42 -23.21 -7.72 19.18
C ALA A 42 -22.98 -7.09 20.56
N GLY A 43 -22.80 -5.78 20.62
CA GLY A 43 -22.53 -5.02 21.84
C GLY A 43 -21.08 -5.02 22.32
N ALA A 44 -20.18 -5.81 21.73
CA ALA A 44 -18.75 -5.74 22.02
C ALA A 44 -18.11 -4.55 21.30
N LYS A 45 -17.24 -3.81 22.01
CA LYS A 45 -16.39 -2.79 21.39
C LYS A 45 -15.24 -3.46 20.67
N PHE A 46 -14.96 -3.01 19.44
CA PHE A 46 -13.81 -3.46 18.66
C PHE A 46 -12.86 -2.29 18.39
N THR A 47 -11.59 -2.51 18.68
CA THR A 47 -10.52 -1.54 18.43
C THR A 47 -9.32 -2.22 17.77
N SER A 48 -8.55 -1.47 16.99
CA SER A 48 -7.36 -1.95 16.28
C SER A 48 -6.12 -1.14 16.66
N SER A 49 -4.95 -1.64 16.30
CA SER A 49 -3.67 -0.95 16.47
C SER A 49 -3.35 -0.02 15.29
N SER A 50 -4.38 0.58 14.70
CA SER A 50 -4.20 1.55 13.60
C SER A 50 -3.27 2.69 14.03
N GLY A 51 -2.26 2.98 13.21
CA GLY A 51 -1.25 4.01 13.49
C GLY A 51 -0.01 3.51 14.24
N SER A 52 -0.05 2.35 14.90
CA SER A 52 1.08 1.87 15.72
C SER A 52 2.33 1.49 14.90
N ASN A 53 2.14 1.06 13.66
CA ASN A 53 3.21 0.62 12.75
C ASN A 53 3.44 1.58 11.57
N GLN A 54 2.90 2.81 11.65
CA GLN A 54 2.93 3.74 10.53
C GLN A 54 4.35 4.07 10.07
N VAL A 55 5.30 4.22 11.00
CA VAL A 55 6.69 4.56 10.68
C VAL A 55 7.38 3.38 9.99
N SER A 56 7.31 2.19 10.58
CA SER A 56 8.00 1.01 10.02
C SER A 56 7.48 0.63 8.63
N VAL A 57 6.17 0.74 8.40
CA VAL A 57 5.59 0.50 7.07
C VAL A 57 5.96 1.62 6.08
N ALA A 58 5.96 2.87 6.51
CA ALA A 58 6.40 3.99 5.66
C ALA A 58 7.88 3.87 5.27
N GLU A 59 8.76 3.46 6.19
CA GLU A 59 10.16 3.17 5.90
C GLU A 59 10.32 2.00 4.91
N HIS A 60 9.53 0.94 5.05
CA HIS A 60 9.51 -0.17 4.10
C HIS A 60 9.10 0.28 2.69
N ILE A 61 8.05 1.11 2.58
CA ILE A 61 7.61 1.69 1.31
C ILE A 61 8.75 2.54 0.71
N LEU A 62 9.40 3.37 1.51
CA LEU A 62 10.51 4.21 1.06
C LEU A 62 11.72 3.37 0.61
N ALA A 63 12.08 2.33 1.36
CA ALA A 63 13.15 1.41 1.00
C ALA A 63 12.86 0.71 -0.34
N SER A 64 11.63 0.23 -0.52
CA SER A 64 11.16 -0.39 -1.76
C SER A 64 11.20 0.59 -2.93
N LEU A 65 10.74 1.84 -2.73
CA LEU A 65 10.80 2.90 -3.73
C LEU A 65 12.25 3.19 -4.16
N LEU A 66 13.14 3.37 -3.20
CA LEU A 66 14.56 3.63 -3.47
C LEU A 66 15.23 2.45 -4.18
N ALA A 67 14.88 1.23 -3.81
CA ALA A 67 15.38 0.02 -4.48
C ALA A 67 14.95 -0.02 -5.96
N VAL A 68 13.70 0.31 -6.26
CA VAL A 68 13.20 0.40 -7.65
C VAL A 68 13.86 1.57 -8.40
N CYS A 69 13.92 2.75 -7.81
CA CYS A 69 14.57 3.93 -8.40
C CYS A 69 16.00 3.64 -8.81
N ARG A 70 16.75 2.93 -7.96
CA ARG A 70 18.18 2.63 -8.14
C ARG A 70 18.45 1.28 -8.78
N ARG A 71 17.41 0.53 -9.19
CA ARG A 71 17.51 -0.80 -9.79
C ARG A 71 18.33 -1.79 -8.93
N LEU A 72 18.24 -1.68 -7.61
CA LEU A 72 19.07 -2.50 -6.70
C LEU A 72 18.89 -4.01 -6.90
N PRO A 73 17.66 -4.54 -7.12
CA PRO A 73 17.48 -5.97 -7.40
C PRO A 73 18.26 -6.43 -8.64
N VAL A 74 18.23 -5.66 -9.72
CA VAL A 74 18.92 -6.00 -10.97
C VAL A 74 20.44 -5.97 -10.81
N TYR A 75 20.95 -4.99 -10.04
CA TYR A 75 22.39 -4.95 -9.73
C TYR A 75 22.80 -6.08 -8.82
N ARG A 76 21.97 -6.42 -7.83
CA ARG A 76 22.22 -7.56 -6.94
C ARG A 76 22.31 -8.87 -7.72
N ASP A 77 21.42 -9.09 -8.73
CA ASP A 77 21.46 -10.29 -9.57
C ASP A 77 22.72 -10.32 -10.45
N SER A 78 23.11 -9.17 -11.01
CA SER A 78 24.39 -9.04 -11.73
C SER A 78 25.60 -9.35 -10.82
N GLN A 79 25.59 -8.87 -9.58
CA GLN A 79 26.63 -9.12 -8.60
C GLN A 79 26.75 -10.63 -8.27
N ARG A 80 25.63 -11.33 -8.11
CA ARG A 80 25.60 -12.80 -7.90
C ARG A 80 26.25 -13.58 -9.05
N LEU A 81 26.14 -13.04 -10.26
CA LEU A 81 26.74 -13.61 -11.48
C LEU A 81 28.16 -13.07 -11.76
N HIS A 82 28.75 -12.29 -10.82
CA HIS A 82 30.05 -11.62 -10.99
C HIS A 82 30.13 -10.77 -12.26
N GLN A 83 28.98 -10.15 -12.66
CA GLN A 83 28.88 -9.32 -13.86
C GLN A 83 28.87 -7.84 -13.50
N TRP A 84 29.84 -7.11 -14.01
CA TRP A 84 29.86 -5.65 -13.97
C TRP A 84 29.15 -5.11 -15.23
N LYS A 85 27.87 -4.71 -15.09
CA LYS A 85 27.06 -4.21 -16.19
C LYS A 85 26.40 -2.89 -15.81
N ASP A 86 26.56 -1.88 -16.67
CA ASP A 86 25.74 -0.69 -16.60
C ASP A 86 24.28 -1.04 -16.95
N ARG A 87 23.35 -0.63 -16.12
CA ARG A 87 21.91 -0.84 -16.31
C ARG A 87 21.20 0.44 -16.76
N GLY A 88 21.96 1.43 -17.21
CA GLY A 88 21.46 2.66 -17.77
C GLY A 88 20.95 3.65 -16.72
N ARG A 89 20.03 4.51 -17.14
CA ARG A 89 19.55 5.63 -16.31
C ARG A 89 18.92 5.14 -15.02
N MET A 90 18.99 5.97 -13.99
CA MET A 90 18.37 5.81 -12.68
C MET A 90 17.33 6.90 -12.46
N LYS A 91 16.40 6.67 -11.54
CA LYS A 91 15.46 7.69 -11.08
C LYS A 91 15.86 8.23 -9.73
N CYS A 92 15.38 9.44 -9.42
CA CYS A 92 15.51 10.08 -8.12
C CYS A 92 14.11 10.43 -7.61
N VAL A 93 13.95 10.45 -6.29
CA VAL A 93 12.73 10.93 -5.65
C VAL A 93 12.69 12.47 -5.67
N ARG A 94 13.84 13.12 -5.54
CA ARG A 94 13.95 14.58 -5.63
C ARG A 94 13.38 15.10 -6.95
N GLY A 95 12.48 16.07 -6.86
CA GLY A 95 11.82 16.71 -7.99
C GLY A 95 10.74 15.87 -8.67
N SER A 96 10.44 14.67 -8.14
CA SER A 96 9.31 13.87 -8.64
C SER A 96 7.99 14.26 -8.00
N THR A 97 6.89 13.99 -8.70
CA THR A 97 5.53 14.04 -8.14
C THR A 97 5.16 12.68 -7.60
N VAL A 98 4.88 12.61 -6.30
CA VAL A 98 4.48 11.39 -5.58
C VAL A 98 2.99 11.46 -5.27
N LEU A 99 2.20 10.57 -5.85
CA LEU A 99 0.78 10.41 -5.57
C LEU A 99 0.57 9.26 -4.59
N VAL A 100 0.04 9.56 -3.42
CA VAL A 100 -0.29 8.56 -2.39
C VAL A 100 -1.80 8.34 -2.37
N VAL A 101 -2.23 7.17 -2.81
CA VAL A 101 -3.61 6.72 -2.75
C VAL A 101 -3.86 6.16 -1.36
N GLY A 102 -4.42 7.00 -0.48
CA GLY A 102 -4.63 6.72 0.93
C GLY A 102 -3.85 7.67 1.86
N ALA A 103 -4.28 8.94 1.96
CA ALA A 103 -3.69 9.93 2.86
C ALA A 103 -4.14 9.71 4.33
N GLY A 104 -3.85 8.51 4.85
CA GLY A 104 -4.00 8.12 6.27
C GLY A 104 -2.64 8.16 6.99
N HIS A 105 -2.53 7.51 8.17
CA HIS A 105 -1.31 7.52 8.98
C HIS A 105 -0.05 7.09 8.22
N ILE A 106 -0.08 5.92 7.56
CA ILE A 106 1.06 5.41 6.80
C ILE A 106 1.37 6.35 5.61
N GLY A 107 0.33 6.74 4.86
CA GLY A 107 0.48 7.62 3.70
C GLY A 107 1.08 8.98 4.04
N SER A 108 0.64 9.60 5.15
CA SER A 108 1.16 10.89 5.63
C SER A 108 2.63 10.78 6.05
N THR A 109 2.97 9.74 6.82
CA THR A 109 4.36 9.51 7.25
C THR A 109 5.28 9.29 6.04
N PHE A 110 4.87 8.46 5.07
CA PHE A 110 5.63 8.24 3.84
C PHE A 110 5.76 9.52 3.00
N ALA A 111 4.67 10.28 2.86
CA ALA A 111 4.69 11.54 2.11
C ALA A 111 5.64 12.56 2.75
N SER A 112 5.65 12.69 4.10
CA SER A 112 6.62 13.52 4.82
C SER A 112 8.07 13.12 4.54
N MET A 113 8.36 11.82 4.50
CA MET A 113 9.70 11.33 4.13
C MET A 113 10.07 11.73 2.69
N CYS A 114 9.13 11.62 1.75
CA CYS A 114 9.34 12.04 0.35
C CYS A 114 9.55 13.56 0.22
N GLN A 115 8.83 14.39 0.97
CA GLN A 115 9.07 15.83 1.04
C GLN A 115 10.48 16.14 1.55
N GLY A 116 10.94 15.41 2.58
CA GLY A 116 12.31 15.51 3.08
C GLY A 116 13.37 15.18 2.02
N LEU A 117 13.03 14.35 1.03
CA LEU A 117 13.87 14.05 -0.13
C LEU A 117 13.67 15.05 -1.28
N GLY A 118 12.79 16.06 -1.14
CA GLY A 118 12.53 17.09 -2.14
C GLY A 118 11.55 16.68 -3.24
N ALA A 119 10.62 15.78 -2.95
CA ALA A 119 9.50 15.46 -3.83
C ALA A 119 8.32 16.41 -3.62
N HIS A 120 7.47 16.54 -4.65
CA HIS A 120 6.13 17.12 -4.56
C HIS A 120 5.12 16.02 -4.24
N THR A 121 4.30 16.21 -3.20
CA THR A 121 3.45 15.15 -2.65
C THR A 121 1.97 15.46 -2.79
N LEU A 122 1.24 14.55 -3.43
CA LEU A 122 -0.21 14.61 -3.63
C LEU A 122 -0.85 13.44 -2.88
N GLY A 123 -1.91 13.71 -2.13
CA GLY A 123 -2.65 12.69 -1.39
C GLY A 123 -4.06 12.50 -1.91
N LEU A 124 -4.55 11.26 -1.88
CA LEU A 124 -5.96 10.94 -2.10
C LEU A 124 -6.58 10.39 -0.82
N LYS A 125 -7.75 10.88 -0.48
CA LYS A 125 -8.50 10.49 0.72
C LYS A 125 -10.00 10.46 0.42
N ARG A 126 -10.72 9.54 1.08
CA ARG A 126 -12.18 9.42 0.92
C ARG A 126 -12.91 10.71 1.29
N THR A 127 -12.51 11.34 2.40
CA THR A 127 -13.11 12.57 2.90
C THR A 127 -12.00 13.57 3.24
N VAL A 128 -12.02 14.72 2.62
CA VAL A 128 -11.02 15.79 2.82
C VAL A 128 -11.65 16.88 3.68
N HIS A 129 -11.06 17.12 4.84
CA HIS A 129 -11.53 18.17 5.78
C HIS A 129 -10.54 19.35 5.90
N GLY A 130 -9.45 19.33 5.13
CA GLY A 130 -8.40 20.35 5.16
C GLY A 130 -7.02 19.77 4.88
N PRO A 131 -5.95 20.54 5.12
CA PRO A 131 -4.58 20.10 4.94
C PRO A 131 -4.28 18.82 5.74
N VAL A 132 -3.43 17.96 5.20
CA VAL A 132 -2.94 16.75 5.86
C VAL A 132 -1.42 16.83 5.88
N GLU A 133 -0.83 16.60 7.03
CA GLU A 133 0.63 16.62 7.21
C GLU A 133 1.33 15.69 6.23
N GLY A 134 2.45 16.14 5.69
CA GLY A 134 3.24 15.39 4.71
C GLY A 134 2.77 15.51 3.26
N PHE A 135 1.70 16.26 3.00
CA PHE A 135 1.21 16.51 1.64
C PHE A 135 1.22 17.99 1.28
N ASP A 136 1.64 18.30 0.06
CA ASP A 136 1.47 19.64 -0.49
C ASP A 136 -0.02 19.90 -0.81
N GLN A 137 -0.71 18.87 -1.30
CA GLN A 137 -2.15 18.93 -1.57
C GLN A 137 -2.80 17.57 -1.33
N VAL A 138 -4.06 17.59 -0.87
CA VAL A 138 -4.89 16.39 -0.72
C VAL A 138 -6.20 16.58 -1.47
N PHE A 139 -6.61 15.53 -2.17
CA PHE A 139 -7.79 15.50 -3.02
C PHE A 139 -8.74 14.36 -2.64
N PRO A 140 -10.03 14.47 -2.99
CA PRO A 140 -10.95 13.35 -2.88
C PRO A 140 -10.59 12.24 -3.88
N MET A 141 -11.04 11.00 -3.59
CA MET A 141 -10.70 9.80 -4.39
C MET A 141 -11.15 9.88 -5.85
N GLU A 142 -12.18 10.65 -6.14
CA GLU A 142 -12.72 10.88 -7.48
C GLU A 142 -11.71 11.55 -8.42
N ARG A 143 -10.70 12.22 -7.86
CA ARG A 143 -9.64 12.87 -8.64
C ARG A 143 -8.50 11.93 -9.04
N LEU A 144 -8.59 10.63 -8.69
CA LEU A 144 -7.54 9.64 -8.99
C LEU A 144 -7.17 9.66 -10.49
N ASP A 145 -8.17 9.57 -11.37
CA ASP A 145 -7.96 9.47 -12.81
C ASP A 145 -7.33 10.73 -13.43
N ASP A 146 -7.50 11.90 -12.81
CA ASP A 146 -6.89 13.16 -13.22
C ASP A 146 -5.43 13.29 -12.74
N LEU A 147 -5.09 12.63 -11.62
CA LEU A 147 -3.77 12.76 -10.99
C LEU A 147 -2.79 11.68 -11.45
N LEU A 148 -3.27 10.52 -11.88
CA LEU A 148 -2.41 9.43 -12.37
C LEU A 148 -1.44 9.87 -13.48
N PRO A 149 -1.85 10.66 -14.50
CA PRO A 149 -0.92 11.10 -15.56
C PRO A 149 0.14 12.11 -15.10
N GLN A 150 -0.05 12.70 -13.92
CA GLN A 150 0.87 13.72 -13.35
C GLN A 150 1.94 13.11 -12.45
N ALA A 151 1.71 11.88 -11.95
CA ALA A 151 2.51 11.24 -10.95
C ALA A 151 3.69 10.45 -11.55
N ASP A 152 4.90 10.74 -11.08
CA ASP A 152 6.09 9.94 -11.38
C ASP A 152 6.15 8.68 -10.51
N ILE A 153 5.55 8.73 -9.33
CA ILE A 153 5.49 7.67 -8.34
C ILE A 153 4.06 7.58 -7.82
N VAL A 154 3.46 6.39 -7.87
CA VAL A 154 2.12 6.11 -7.32
C VAL A 154 2.25 5.08 -6.22
N VAL A 155 1.68 5.37 -5.04
CA VAL A 155 1.75 4.49 -3.87
C VAL A 155 0.34 4.17 -3.38
N LEU A 156 0.02 2.88 -3.29
CA LEU A 156 -1.27 2.36 -2.84
C LEU A 156 -1.17 1.93 -1.39
N VAL A 157 -1.86 2.64 -0.48
CA VAL A 157 -1.92 2.35 0.96
C VAL A 157 -3.34 2.45 1.51
N VAL A 158 -4.32 2.09 0.67
CA VAL A 158 -5.73 2.02 1.07
C VAL A 158 -6.09 0.61 1.60
N PRO A 159 -7.04 0.51 2.53
CA PRO A 159 -7.59 -0.77 2.95
C PRO A 159 -8.46 -1.40 1.86
N HIS A 160 -8.74 -2.69 1.99
CA HIS A 160 -9.77 -3.35 1.20
C HIS A 160 -11.16 -2.82 1.55
N SER A 161 -11.95 -2.53 0.55
CA SER A 161 -13.37 -2.22 0.63
C SER A 161 -14.02 -2.47 -0.73
N PRO A 162 -15.36 -2.52 -0.84
CA PRO A 162 -16.03 -2.59 -2.15
C PRO A 162 -15.63 -1.47 -3.11
N GLN A 163 -15.25 -0.29 -2.58
CA GLN A 163 -14.85 0.86 -3.39
C GLN A 163 -13.37 0.83 -3.79
N THR A 164 -12.54 0.05 -3.09
CA THR A 164 -11.10 -0.05 -3.38
C THR A 164 -10.69 -1.38 -4.00
N ALA A 165 -11.58 -2.36 -4.05
CA ALA A 165 -11.34 -3.63 -4.75
C ALA A 165 -11.18 -3.35 -6.25
N GLY A 166 -10.05 -3.81 -6.84
CA GLY A 166 -9.70 -3.58 -8.24
C GLY A 166 -9.55 -2.11 -8.60
N LEU A 167 -9.27 -1.25 -7.62
CA LEU A 167 -9.12 0.19 -7.84
C LEU A 167 -8.10 0.50 -8.93
N MET A 168 -6.96 -0.18 -8.93
CA MET A 168 -5.92 -0.06 -9.96
C MET A 168 -6.07 -1.18 -10.98
N ASN A 169 -7.00 -0.99 -11.89
CA ASN A 169 -7.24 -1.85 -13.06
C ASN A 169 -6.32 -1.46 -14.23
N GLU A 170 -6.41 -2.18 -15.35
CA GLU A 170 -5.57 -1.94 -16.53
C GLU A 170 -5.70 -0.53 -17.07
N ASP A 171 -6.91 0.02 -17.18
CA ASP A 171 -7.13 1.37 -17.68
C ASP A 171 -6.39 2.42 -16.83
N ARG A 172 -6.42 2.29 -15.52
CA ARG A 172 -5.71 3.18 -14.59
C ARG A 172 -4.22 2.98 -14.62
N LEU A 173 -3.73 1.75 -14.72
CA LEU A 173 -2.31 1.46 -14.92
C LEU A 173 -1.80 2.10 -16.22
N ARG A 174 -2.59 2.06 -17.30
CA ARG A 174 -2.26 2.70 -18.57
C ARG A 174 -2.36 4.23 -18.54
N ARG A 175 -3.16 4.80 -17.62
CA ARG A 175 -3.21 6.27 -17.37
C ARG A 175 -2.01 6.79 -16.59
N MET A 176 -1.29 5.94 -15.87
CA MET A 176 -0.07 6.36 -15.21
C MET A 176 0.92 6.95 -16.22
N LYS A 177 1.70 7.91 -15.77
CA LYS A 177 2.76 8.51 -16.59
C LYS A 177 3.72 7.44 -17.10
N GLU A 178 4.12 7.53 -18.36
CA GLU A 178 5.10 6.61 -18.94
C GLU A 178 6.41 6.63 -18.11
N GLY A 179 6.89 5.44 -17.79
CA GLY A 179 8.05 5.27 -16.92
C GLY A 179 7.76 5.59 -15.44
N ALA A 180 6.50 5.71 -15.00
CA ALA A 180 6.19 5.86 -13.58
C ALA A 180 6.55 4.60 -12.77
N ILE A 181 6.61 4.76 -11.46
CA ILE A 181 6.82 3.68 -10.48
C ILE A 181 5.52 3.44 -9.72
N LEU A 182 5.17 2.17 -9.52
CA LEU A 182 4.05 1.76 -8.68
C LEU A 182 4.55 1.02 -7.43
N ILE A 183 4.08 1.44 -6.26
CA ILE A 183 4.31 0.71 -4.99
C ILE A 183 2.95 0.33 -4.39
N SER A 184 2.79 -0.90 -3.96
CA SER A 184 1.57 -1.38 -3.32
C SER A 184 1.87 -2.02 -1.97
N SER A 185 1.39 -1.39 -0.88
CA SER A 185 1.56 -1.84 0.51
C SER A 185 0.26 -1.74 1.32
N GLY A 186 -0.89 -1.66 0.64
CA GLY A 186 -2.20 -1.66 1.29
C GLY A 186 -2.80 -3.05 1.41
N ARG A 187 -3.46 -3.50 0.35
CA ARG A 187 -4.06 -4.83 0.20
C ARG A 187 -3.91 -5.29 -1.25
N GLY A 188 -3.58 -6.57 -1.45
CA GLY A 188 -3.40 -7.14 -2.80
C GLY A 188 -4.61 -6.95 -3.71
N SER A 189 -5.81 -7.06 -3.15
CA SER A 189 -7.08 -6.89 -3.88
C SER A 189 -7.35 -5.49 -4.45
N VAL A 190 -6.56 -4.49 -4.09
CA VAL A 190 -6.67 -3.12 -4.63
C VAL A 190 -6.12 -3.02 -6.05
N LEU A 191 -5.21 -3.92 -6.42
CA LEU A 191 -4.47 -3.92 -7.68
C LEU A 191 -4.84 -5.13 -8.52
N ASP A 192 -5.13 -4.92 -9.78
CA ASP A 192 -5.16 -5.99 -10.79
C ASP A 192 -3.73 -6.39 -11.15
N GLN A 193 -3.28 -7.50 -10.58
CA GLN A 193 -1.91 -8.00 -10.73
C GLN A 193 -1.63 -8.56 -12.13
N ALA A 194 -2.65 -9.14 -12.79
CA ALA A 194 -2.51 -9.63 -14.16
C ALA A 194 -2.32 -8.44 -15.13
N ALA A 195 -3.11 -7.39 -14.96
CA ALA A 195 -2.98 -6.15 -15.71
C ALA A 195 -1.62 -5.48 -15.44
N LEU A 196 -1.14 -5.47 -14.17
CA LEU A 196 0.19 -4.95 -13.87
C LEU A 196 1.28 -5.72 -14.60
N ALA A 197 1.25 -7.06 -14.57
CA ALA A 197 2.22 -7.89 -15.27
C ALA A 197 2.24 -7.59 -16.78
N HIS A 198 1.06 -7.43 -17.38
CA HIS A 198 0.92 -7.07 -18.79
C HIS A 198 1.57 -5.70 -19.10
N VAL A 199 1.17 -4.66 -18.37
CA VAL A 199 1.67 -3.29 -18.55
C VAL A 199 3.18 -3.19 -18.28
N MET A 200 3.70 -3.96 -17.31
CA MET A 200 5.13 -4.08 -17.04
C MET A 200 5.86 -4.79 -18.16
N GLY A 201 5.28 -5.85 -18.74
CA GLY A 201 5.83 -6.58 -19.88
C GLY A 201 5.98 -5.71 -21.13
N GLU A 202 5.10 -4.73 -21.32
CA GLU A 202 5.20 -3.72 -22.39
C GLU A 202 6.29 -2.65 -22.14
N GLY A 203 6.91 -2.63 -20.95
CA GLY A 203 7.91 -1.63 -20.57
C GLY A 203 7.34 -0.25 -20.30
N ARG A 204 6.01 -0.11 -20.12
CA ARG A 204 5.35 1.17 -19.91
C ARG A 204 5.70 1.80 -18.55
N LEU A 205 5.86 0.99 -17.52
CA LEU A 205 6.28 1.45 -16.20
C LEU A 205 7.78 1.21 -16.00
N TRP A 206 8.40 2.07 -15.20
CA TRP A 206 9.81 1.92 -14.82
C TRP A 206 10.04 0.70 -13.93
N GLY A 207 9.11 0.45 -13.04
CA GLY A 207 9.14 -0.67 -12.10
C GLY A 207 7.98 -0.64 -11.13
N ALA A 208 7.81 -1.75 -10.43
CA ALA A 208 6.85 -1.88 -9.36
C ALA A 208 7.47 -2.57 -8.15
N ALA A 209 6.93 -2.31 -6.95
CA ALA A 209 7.19 -3.10 -5.75
C ALA A 209 5.86 -3.43 -5.06
N LEU A 210 5.66 -4.70 -4.77
CA LEU A 210 4.45 -5.22 -4.15
C LEU A 210 4.81 -5.85 -2.82
N ASP A 211 4.29 -5.30 -1.73
CA ASP A 211 4.39 -5.84 -0.38
C ASP A 211 3.21 -6.79 -0.09
N VAL A 212 2.15 -6.64 -0.86
CA VAL A 212 0.88 -7.38 -0.73
C VAL A 212 0.43 -7.91 -2.08
N THR A 213 -0.12 -9.13 -2.10
CA THR A 213 -0.60 -9.80 -3.31
C THR A 213 -1.96 -10.47 -3.09
N THR A 214 -2.56 -10.96 -4.17
CA THR A 214 -3.76 -11.82 -4.14
C THR A 214 -3.60 -12.89 -5.22
N PRO A 215 -3.49 -14.20 -4.82
CA PRO A 215 -3.44 -14.70 -3.45
C PRO A 215 -2.13 -14.38 -2.71
N GLU A 216 -2.13 -14.60 -1.39
CA GLU A 216 -0.94 -14.61 -0.54
C GLU A 216 -0.79 -16.00 0.09
N PRO A 217 0.37 -16.69 -0.08
CA PRO A 217 1.56 -16.24 -0.83
C PRO A 217 1.32 -16.21 -2.34
N LEU A 218 2.14 -15.42 -3.05
CA LEU A 218 2.12 -15.35 -4.51
C LEU A 218 2.53 -16.72 -5.09
N PRO A 219 1.78 -17.28 -6.07
CA PRO A 219 2.14 -18.55 -6.72
C PRO A 219 3.52 -18.50 -7.39
N GLN A 220 4.22 -19.64 -7.40
CA GLN A 220 5.57 -19.74 -7.97
C GLN A 220 5.64 -19.50 -9.49
N ASP A 221 4.55 -19.73 -10.18
CA ASP A 221 4.38 -19.53 -11.63
C ASP A 221 3.85 -18.14 -11.98
N SER A 222 3.69 -17.25 -10.99
CA SER A 222 3.28 -15.88 -11.21
C SER A 222 4.29 -15.13 -12.07
N PRO A 223 3.84 -14.31 -13.02
CA PRO A 223 4.73 -13.46 -13.81
C PRO A 223 5.31 -12.26 -13.04
N LEU A 224 4.87 -12.08 -11.78
CA LEU A 224 5.29 -10.99 -10.89
C LEU A 224 6.45 -11.37 -9.96
#